data_62b5f4c109f258f7fe24d25dc6d7fbda
#
_entry.id   62b5f4c109f258f7fe24d25dc6d7fbda
#
_cell.length_a   1.000
_cell.length_b   1.000
_cell.length_c   1.000
_cell.angle_alpha   90.00
_cell.angle_beta   90.00
_cell.angle_gamma   90.00
#
_symmetry.space_group_name_H-M   'P 1'
#
loop_
_entity.id
_entity.type
_entity.pdbx_description
1 polymer ?
#
loop_
_entity_poly.entity_id
_entity_poly.type
_entity_poly.pdbx_seq_one_letter_code
_entity_poly.pdbx_strand_id
1 'polypeptide(L)'
;MKFYDCSTAPSPRRVRIFAAEKGISLPTVQVDLRNGEQFSDAFRAINPDCTVPVLVLDDGTTIPDAVAICGYLEEIHPDPPLMGSSPQERAVVTALNRQIERDGFFAAMDAFRNTAKGLKGRALPGPHDYEQIPELAERGRTRIGHFFKAMNARLADREFVSGERYTIADISTLVLIDLAGRAKLAVPEDHANLRRWHATVSARPSAQA
;
A
#
# COMPACT_ATOMS: atom_id res chain seq x y z
N MET A 1 -13.22 12.79 12.22
CA MET A 1 -12.72 11.57 11.55
C MET A 1 -11.84 10.78 12.51
N LYS A 2 -11.77 9.43 12.37
CA LYS A 2 -10.91 8.56 13.17
C LYS A 2 -10.29 7.49 12.24
N PHE A 3 -8.96 7.37 12.27
CA PHE A 3 -8.19 6.47 11.41
C PHE A 3 -7.77 5.22 12.19
N TYR A 4 -8.26 4.05 11.80
CA TYR A 4 -7.85 2.75 12.36
C TYR A 4 -6.67 2.21 11.57
N ASP A 5 -5.55 2.08 12.25
CA ASP A 5 -4.23 1.78 11.70
C ASP A 5 -3.62 0.53 12.35
N CYS A 6 -2.64 -0.02 11.70
CA CYS A 6 -1.63 -0.90 12.29
C CYS A 6 -0.27 -0.45 11.78
N SER A 7 0.59 0.06 12.66
CA SER A 7 1.87 0.67 12.30
C SER A 7 2.78 -0.24 11.48
N THR A 8 2.65 -1.56 11.62
CA THR A 8 3.44 -2.55 10.88
C THR A 8 2.78 -3.01 9.57
N ALA A 9 1.52 -2.63 9.30
CA ALA A 9 0.81 -3.11 8.13
C ALA A 9 1.06 -2.23 6.89
N PRO A 10 1.23 -2.84 5.70
CA PRO A 10 1.57 -2.08 4.49
C PRO A 10 0.42 -1.21 3.97
N SER A 11 -0.83 -1.68 4.04
CA SER A 11 -1.96 -0.92 3.49
C SER A 11 -2.23 0.38 4.25
N PRO A 12 -2.28 0.41 5.60
CA PRO A 12 -2.37 1.65 6.36
C PRO A 12 -1.19 2.60 6.12
N ARG A 13 0.03 2.08 5.93
CA ARG A 13 1.21 2.91 5.67
C ARG A 13 1.03 3.77 4.42
N ARG A 14 0.32 3.30 3.40
CA ARG A 14 0.00 4.12 2.21
C ARG A 14 -0.79 5.37 2.60
N VAL A 15 -1.77 5.22 3.49
CA VAL A 15 -2.58 6.33 3.98
C VAL A 15 -1.75 7.30 4.83
N ARG A 16 -0.88 6.76 5.73
CA ARG A 16 -0.01 7.61 6.56
C ARG A 16 0.92 8.46 5.70
N ILE A 17 1.60 7.86 4.71
CA ILE A 17 2.46 8.59 3.77
C ILE A 17 1.67 9.63 3.02
N PHE A 18 0.49 9.28 2.49
CA PHE A 18 -0.38 10.19 1.76
C PHE A 18 -0.83 11.38 2.61
N ALA A 19 -1.28 11.12 3.83
CA ALA A 19 -1.67 12.16 4.79
C ALA A 19 -0.48 13.08 5.16
N ALA A 20 0.71 12.49 5.39
CA ALA A 20 1.93 13.25 5.71
C ALA A 20 2.36 14.15 4.55
N GLU A 21 2.28 13.69 3.28
CA GLU A 21 2.56 14.52 2.10
C GLU A 21 1.62 15.72 1.98
N LYS A 22 0.40 15.58 2.47
CA LYS A 22 -0.62 16.66 2.50
C LYS A 22 -0.61 17.49 3.77
N GLY A 23 0.25 17.17 4.75
CA GLY A 23 0.25 17.84 6.05
C GLY A 23 -1.01 17.56 6.88
N ILE A 24 -1.73 16.48 6.60
CA ILE A 24 -2.95 16.10 7.30
C ILE A 24 -2.59 15.30 8.56
N SER A 25 -3.08 15.72 9.72
CA SER A 25 -3.03 14.94 10.96
C SER A 25 -4.33 14.15 11.13
N LEU A 26 -4.23 12.83 11.20
CA LEU A 26 -5.37 11.95 11.41
C LEU A 26 -5.39 11.44 12.86
N PRO A 27 -6.45 11.67 13.64
CA PRO A 27 -6.66 11.00 14.93
C PRO A 27 -6.63 9.48 14.73
N THR A 28 -5.61 8.82 15.26
CA THR A 28 -5.28 7.42 14.94
C THR A 28 -5.56 6.49 16.11
N VAL A 29 -6.20 5.36 15.81
CA VAL A 29 -6.40 4.23 16.71
C VAL A 29 -5.59 3.05 16.18
N GLN A 30 -4.63 2.55 16.97
CA GLN A 30 -3.87 1.35 16.60
C GLN A 30 -4.70 0.10 16.82
N VAL A 31 -4.70 -0.81 15.85
CA VAL A 31 -5.35 -2.12 15.90
C VAL A 31 -4.27 -3.19 15.98
N ASP A 32 -4.27 -3.99 17.04
CA ASP A 32 -3.29 -5.05 17.25
C ASP A 32 -3.61 -6.29 16.40
N LEU A 33 -3.17 -6.27 15.15
CA LEU A 33 -3.34 -7.41 14.24
C LEU A 33 -2.60 -8.66 14.70
N ARG A 34 -1.55 -8.51 15.51
CA ARG A 34 -0.75 -9.64 16.00
C ARG A 34 -1.53 -10.48 16.98
N ASN A 35 -2.28 -9.81 17.85
CA ASN A 35 -3.13 -10.46 18.86
C ASN A 35 -4.58 -10.65 18.38
N GLY A 36 -4.89 -10.36 17.11
CA GLY A 36 -6.18 -10.66 16.52
C GLY A 36 -7.29 -9.66 16.88
N GLU A 37 -6.96 -8.44 17.32
CA GLU A 37 -7.95 -7.42 17.69
C GLU A 37 -8.96 -7.11 16.58
N GLN A 38 -8.55 -7.24 15.29
CA GLN A 38 -9.43 -7.08 14.13
C GLN A 38 -10.59 -8.09 14.09
N PHE A 39 -10.55 -9.14 14.89
CA PHE A 39 -11.62 -10.14 15.00
C PHE A 39 -12.53 -9.92 16.20
N SER A 40 -12.26 -8.93 17.06
CA SER A 40 -13.15 -8.59 18.17
C SER A 40 -14.49 -8.07 17.66
N ASP A 41 -15.55 -8.28 18.44
CA ASP A 41 -16.88 -7.77 18.10
C ASP A 41 -16.88 -6.25 17.94
N ALA A 42 -16.08 -5.55 18.75
CA ALA A 42 -15.92 -4.11 18.66
C ALA A 42 -15.36 -3.65 17.33
N PHE A 43 -14.32 -4.33 16.80
CA PHE A 43 -13.75 -4.00 15.50
C PHE A 43 -14.63 -4.47 14.33
N ARG A 44 -15.27 -5.65 14.45
CA ARG A 44 -16.23 -6.14 13.44
C ARG A 44 -17.43 -5.21 13.26
N ALA A 45 -17.85 -4.50 14.30
CA ALA A 45 -18.88 -3.48 14.19
C ALA A 45 -18.43 -2.26 13.36
N ILE A 46 -17.11 -2.01 13.28
CA ILE A 46 -16.52 -0.93 12.47
C ILE A 46 -16.26 -1.44 11.04
N ASN A 47 -15.64 -2.60 10.92
CA ASN A 47 -15.33 -3.23 9.63
C ASN A 47 -15.50 -4.75 9.71
N PRO A 48 -16.61 -5.29 9.17
CA PRO A 48 -16.86 -6.74 9.18
C PRO A 48 -15.84 -7.54 8.35
N ASP A 49 -15.11 -6.90 7.43
CA ASP A 49 -14.04 -7.52 6.66
C ASP A 49 -12.77 -7.76 7.48
N CYS A 50 -12.72 -7.33 8.75
CA CYS A 50 -11.60 -7.56 9.68
C CYS A 50 -10.24 -7.12 9.10
N THR A 51 -10.19 -6.00 8.39
CA THR A 51 -8.99 -5.46 7.75
C THR A 51 -8.72 -4.01 8.17
N VAL A 52 -7.47 -3.59 8.06
CA VAL A 52 -7.02 -2.20 8.18
C VAL A 52 -6.36 -1.76 6.86
N PRO A 53 -6.41 -0.46 6.50
CA PRO A 53 -6.94 0.66 7.26
C PRO A 53 -8.45 0.78 7.19
N VAL A 54 -9.02 1.54 8.16
CA VAL A 54 -10.39 2.07 8.07
C VAL A 54 -10.36 3.54 8.47
N LEU A 55 -11.06 4.39 7.72
CA LEU A 55 -11.36 5.76 8.11
C LEU A 55 -12.84 5.83 8.48
N VAL A 56 -13.14 6.24 9.70
CA VAL A 56 -14.51 6.52 10.16
C VAL A 56 -14.71 8.03 10.18
N LEU A 57 -15.69 8.52 9.43
CA LEU A 57 -16.07 9.93 9.36
C LEU A 57 -16.90 10.35 10.58
N ASP A 58 -17.12 11.65 10.75
CA ASP A 58 -17.86 12.19 11.91
C ASP A 58 -19.35 11.84 11.89
N ASP A 59 -19.90 11.52 10.71
CA ASP A 59 -21.27 11.03 10.53
C ASP A 59 -21.42 9.51 10.71
N GLY A 60 -20.30 8.81 11.01
CA GLY A 60 -20.27 7.36 11.17
C GLY A 60 -20.00 6.57 9.90
N THR A 61 -19.89 7.23 8.74
CA THR A 61 -19.52 6.56 7.48
C THR A 61 -18.13 5.92 7.59
N THR A 62 -18.01 4.66 7.17
CA THR A 62 -16.74 3.92 7.17
C THR A 62 -16.19 3.77 5.76
N ILE A 63 -14.86 3.99 5.60
CA ILE A 63 -14.11 3.79 4.36
C ILE A 63 -13.02 2.75 4.63
N PRO A 64 -13.20 1.47 4.26
CA PRO A 64 -12.30 0.37 4.65
C PRO A 64 -11.24 0.02 3.59
N ASP A 65 -10.86 0.95 2.72
CA ASP A 65 -9.85 0.73 1.68
C ASP A 65 -8.84 1.87 1.63
N ALA A 66 -7.54 1.53 1.56
CA ALA A 66 -6.45 2.50 1.60
C ALA A 66 -6.50 3.51 0.43
N VAL A 67 -6.84 3.08 -0.78
CA VAL A 67 -6.89 3.96 -1.96
C VAL A 67 -8.14 4.83 -1.91
N ALA A 68 -9.27 4.26 -1.46
CA ALA A 68 -10.50 5.03 -1.25
C ALA A 68 -10.32 6.10 -0.17
N ILE A 69 -9.62 5.78 0.95
CA ILE A 69 -9.27 6.76 1.97
C ILE A 69 -8.41 7.88 1.37
N CYS A 70 -7.36 7.53 0.61
CA CYS A 70 -6.53 8.52 -0.07
C CYS A 70 -7.35 9.39 -1.03
N GLY A 71 -8.27 8.79 -1.78
CA GLY A 71 -9.19 9.53 -2.65
C GLY A 71 -10.07 10.51 -1.89
N TYR A 72 -10.65 10.09 -0.77
CA TYR A 72 -11.42 10.98 0.09
C TYR A 72 -10.58 12.14 0.63
N LEU A 73 -9.35 11.85 1.11
CA LEU A 73 -8.43 12.89 1.59
C LEU A 73 -8.00 13.84 0.47
N GLU A 74 -7.84 13.35 -0.78
CA GLU A 74 -7.55 14.18 -1.94
C GLU A 74 -8.67 15.20 -2.22
N GLU A 75 -9.94 14.75 -2.14
CA GLU A 75 -11.09 15.62 -2.42
C GLU A 75 -11.26 16.73 -1.38
N ILE A 76 -11.02 16.44 -0.10
CA ILE A 76 -11.15 17.45 0.98
C ILE A 76 -9.88 18.29 1.19
N HIS A 77 -8.73 17.83 0.69
CA HIS A 77 -7.44 18.52 0.72
C HIS A 77 -6.75 18.36 -0.64
N PRO A 78 -7.14 19.13 -1.69
CA PRO A 78 -6.65 18.89 -3.05
C PRO A 78 -5.16 19.19 -3.24
N ASP A 79 -4.54 20.00 -2.40
CA ASP A 79 -3.13 20.39 -2.53
C ASP A 79 -2.23 19.71 -1.47
N PRO A 80 -1.06 19.21 -1.89
CA PRO A 80 -0.61 18.96 -3.28
C PRO A 80 -1.42 17.85 -3.96
N PRO A 81 -1.61 17.90 -5.30
CA PRO A 81 -2.43 16.92 -6.02
C PRO A 81 -1.67 15.58 -6.18
N LEU A 82 -1.91 14.65 -5.26
CA LEU A 82 -1.26 13.32 -5.27
C LEU A 82 -1.98 12.29 -6.13
N MET A 83 -3.21 12.59 -6.57
CA MET A 83 -3.97 11.71 -7.46
C MET A 83 -4.18 12.33 -8.87
N GLY A 84 -3.57 13.48 -9.15
CA GLY A 84 -3.66 14.21 -10.40
C GLY A 84 -4.57 15.44 -10.30
N SER A 85 -4.20 16.51 -11.02
CA SER A 85 -4.82 17.84 -10.97
C SER A 85 -5.97 18.04 -11.96
N SER A 86 -6.07 17.16 -12.99
CA SER A 86 -7.15 17.19 -13.98
C SER A 86 -7.90 15.86 -14.04
N PRO A 87 -9.10 15.78 -14.58
CA PRO A 87 -9.81 14.52 -14.77
C PRO A 87 -9.00 13.49 -15.55
N GLN A 88 -8.24 13.91 -16.55
CA GLN A 88 -7.37 13.06 -17.35
C GLN A 88 -6.20 12.52 -16.50
N GLU A 89 -5.49 13.39 -15.79
CA GLU A 89 -4.40 12.98 -14.91
C GLU A 89 -4.91 12.02 -13.81
N ARG A 90 -6.05 12.31 -13.18
CA ARG A 90 -6.66 11.43 -12.19
C ARG A 90 -6.94 10.03 -12.75
N ALA A 91 -7.47 9.96 -13.97
CA ALA A 91 -7.72 8.68 -14.62
C ALA A 91 -6.42 7.90 -14.88
N VAL A 92 -5.37 8.57 -15.37
CA VAL A 92 -4.06 7.96 -15.65
C VAL A 92 -3.39 7.49 -14.35
N VAL A 93 -3.34 8.33 -13.32
CA VAL A 93 -2.74 7.97 -12.01
C VAL A 93 -3.52 6.82 -11.37
N THR A 94 -4.85 6.85 -11.41
CA THR A 94 -5.68 5.76 -10.89
C THR A 94 -5.41 4.44 -11.64
N ALA A 95 -5.39 4.46 -12.96
CA ALA A 95 -5.11 3.26 -13.76
C ALA A 95 -3.73 2.69 -13.45
N LEU A 96 -2.72 3.55 -13.33
CA LEU A 96 -1.37 3.17 -12.97
C LEU A 96 -1.29 2.58 -11.56
N ASN A 97 -1.92 3.21 -10.58
CA ASN A 97 -1.96 2.70 -9.21
C ASN A 97 -2.63 1.31 -9.14
N ARG A 98 -3.74 1.10 -9.88
CA ARG A 98 -4.40 -0.22 -9.99
C ARG A 98 -3.50 -1.26 -10.64
N GLN A 99 -2.70 -0.87 -11.65
CA GLN A 99 -1.72 -1.76 -12.24
C GLN A 99 -0.65 -2.16 -11.21
N ILE A 100 -0.11 -1.19 -10.45
CA ILE A 100 0.88 -1.44 -9.39
C ILE A 100 0.32 -2.39 -8.33
N GLU A 101 -0.94 -2.19 -7.90
CA GLU A 101 -1.59 -3.10 -6.95
C GLU A 101 -1.71 -4.52 -7.51
N ARG A 102 -2.24 -4.66 -8.72
CA ARG A 102 -2.47 -5.97 -9.34
C ARG A 102 -1.17 -6.72 -9.62
N ASP A 103 -0.17 -6.05 -10.21
CA ASP A 103 1.02 -6.70 -10.73
C ASP A 103 2.15 -6.77 -9.71
N GLY A 104 2.19 -5.82 -8.75
CA GLY A 104 3.21 -5.73 -7.72
C GLY A 104 2.69 -6.05 -6.32
N PHE A 105 1.76 -5.26 -5.79
CA PHE A 105 1.36 -5.36 -4.38
C PHE A 105 0.76 -6.73 -4.04
N PHE A 106 -0.18 -7.24 -4.84
CA PHE A 106 -0.76 -8.56 -4.61
C PHE A 106 0.26 -9.67 -4.82
N ALA A 107 1.21 -9.51 -5.75
CA ALA A 107 2.30 -10.48 -5.92
C ALA A 107 3.24 -10.52 -4.70
N ALA A 108 3.57 -9.35 -4.11
CA ALA A 108 4.34 -9.28 -2.87
C ALA A 108 3.58 -9.88 -1.68
N MET A 109 2.26 -9.64 -1.63
CA MET A 109 1.38 -10.26 -0.62
C MET A 109 1.35 -11.79 -0.77
N ASP A 110 1.22 -12.31 -1.99
CA ASP A 110 1.25 -13.76 -2.25
C ASP A 110 2.59 -14.35 -1.78
N ALA A 111 3.72 -13.73 -2.14
CA ALA A 111 5.04 -14.19 -1.75
C ALA A 111 5.25 -14.18 -0.23
N PHE A 112 4.80 -13.13 0.45
CA PHE A 112 4.96 -12.96 1.89
C PHE A 112 4.00 -13.84 2.69
N ARG A 113 2.69 -13.73 2.43
CA ARG A 113 1.68 -14.36 3.28
C ARG A 113 1.64 -15.88 3.16
N ASN A 114 2.02 -16.41 1.99
CA ASN A 114 2.11 -17.87 1.79
C ASN A 114 3.42 -18.48 2.31
N THR A 115 4.33 -17.69 2.91
CA THR A 115 5.60 -18.20 3.48
C THR A 115 5.83 -17.79 4.92
N ALA A 116 5.21 -16.72 5.40
CA ALA A 116 5.42 -16.22 6.74
C ALA A 116 4.82 -17.16 7.78
N LYS A 117 5.66 -17.72 8.67
CA LYS A 117 5.23 -18.70 9.70
C LYS A 117 4.11 -18.17 10.60
N GLY A 118 4.13 -16.87 10.94
CA GLY A 118 3.11 -16.24 11.78
C GLY A 118 1.76 -16.01 11.07
N LEU A 119 1.65 -16.37 9.78
CA LEU A 119 0.44 -16.26 8.98
C LEU A 119 -0.10 -17.62 8.50
N LYS A 120 0.33 -18.72 9.15
CA LYS A 120 -0.24 -20.05 8.89
C LYS A 120 -1.75 -20.02 9.18
N GLY A 121 -2.55 -20.58 8.28
CA GLY A 121 -4.02 -20.50 8.32
C GLY A 121 -4.59 -19.13 7.92
N ARG A 122 -3.73 -18.14 7.62
CA ARG A 122 -4.11 -16.76 7.37
C ARG A 122 -3.43 -16.19 6.12
N ALA A 123 -3.42 -17.00 5.07
CA ALA A 123 -2.78 -16.62 3.80
C ALA A 123 -3.42 -15.40 3.13
N LEU A 124 -4.70 -15.14 3.38
CA LEU A 124 -5.38 -13.92 2.95
C LEU A 124 -5.78 -13.06 4.16
N PRO A 125 -5.86 -11.73 4.02
CA PRO A 125 -6.52 -10.88 5.02
C PRO A 125 -8.03 -11.11 4.98
N GLY A 126 -8.70 -10.79 6.09
CA GLY A 126 -10.15 -10.90 6.17
C GLY A 126 -10.64 -11.84 7.27
N PRO A 127 -11.97 -12.06 7.36
CA PRO A 127 -12.61 -12.79 8.45
C PRO A 127 -12.50 -14.32 8.35
N HIS A 128 -12.01 -14.84 7.22
CA HIS A 128 -11.94 -16.28 6.95
C HIS A 128 -10.51 -16.80 7.03
N ASP A 129 -10.36 -18.05 7.42
CA ASP A 129 -9.09 -18.75 7.43
C ASP A 129 -8.79 -19.35 6.06
N TYR A 130 -7.53 -19.16 5.62
CA TYR A 130 -7.01 -19.72 4.37
C TYR A 130 -5.62 -20.29 4.60
N GLU A 131 -5.43 -21.55 4.20
CA GLU A 131 -4.14 -22.20 4.28
C GLU A 131 -3.13 -21.58 3.30
N GLN A 132 -1.86 -21.65 3.68
CA GLN A 132 -0.75 -21.23 2.83
C GLN A 132 -0.57 -22.21 1.66
N ILE A 133 -0.34 -21.65 0.46
CA ILE A 133 -0.10 -22.42 -0.78
C ILE A 133 1.28 -22.02 -1.29
N PRO A 134 2.31 -22.91 -1.15
CA PRO A 134 3.69 -22.59 -1.55
C PRO A 134 3.84 -22.18 -3.02
N GLU A 135 3.03 -22.75 -3.91
CA GLU A 135 3.05 -22.45 -5.34
C GLU A 135 2.60 -21.02 -5.64
N LEU A 136 1.68 -20.46 -4.82
CA LEU A 136 1.30 -19.04 -4.90
C LEU A 136 2.45 -18.14 -4.48
N ALA A 137 3.21 -18.53 -3.46
CA ALA A 137 4.40 -17.79 -3.06
C ALA A 137 5.44 -17.76 -4.18
N GLU A 138 5.69 -18.88 -4.85
CA GLU A 138 6.63 -18.97 -5.96
C GLU A 138 6.18 -18.13 -7.16
N ARG A 139 4.90 -18.23 -7.52
CA ARG A 139 4.31 -17.36 -8.55
C ARG A 139 4.42 -15.87 -8.15
N GLY A 140 4.19 -15.55 -6.88
CA GLY A 140 4.35 -14.19 -6.36
C GLY A 140 5.78 -13.65 -6.55
N ARG A 141 6.80 -14.47 -6.23
CA ARG A 141 8.22 -14.12 -6.44
C ARG A 141 8.52 -13.83 -7.91
N THR A 142 8.09 -14.72 -8.80
CA THR A 142 8.27 -14.53 -10.25
C THR A 142 7.62 -13.23 -10.74
N ARG A 143 6.39 -12.95 -10.30
CA ARG A 143 5.67 -11.72 -10.68
C ARG A 143 6.36 -10.46 -10.16
N ILE A 144 6.92 -10.49 -8.93
CA ILE A 144 7.70 -9.36 -8.40
C ILE A 144 8.95 -9.10 -9.24
N GLY A 145 9.66 -10.13 -9.70
CA GLY A 145 10.78 -9.96 -10.62
C GLY A 145 10.38 -9.26 -11.92
N HIS A 146 9.27 -9.67 -12.52
CA HIS A 146 8.71 -8.98 -13.71
C HIS A 146 8.30 -7.55 -13.41
N PHE A 147 7.68 -7.30 -12.25
CA PHE A 147 7.29 -5.96 -11.81
C PHE A 147 8.51 -5.04 -11.64
N PHE A 148 9.57 -5.49 -10.97
CA PHE A 148 10.80 -4.71 -10.81
C PHE A 148 11.43 -4.36 -12.16
N LYS A 149 11.50 -5.32 -13.10
CA LYS A 149 12.00 -5.07 -14.46
C LYS A 149 11.16 -4.01 -15.18
N ALA A 150 9.83 -4.10 -15.10
CA ALA A 150 8.92 -3.14 -15.73
C ALA A 150 9.06 -1.73 -15.11
N MET A 151 9.16 -1.64 -13.78
CA MET A 151 9.36 -0.35 -13.11
C MET A 151 10.73 0.25 -13.38
N ASN A 152 11.79 -0.57 -13.45
CA ASN A 152 13.12 -0.08 -13.85
C ASN A 152 13.13 0.51 -15.26
N ALA A 153 12.48 -0.13 -16.22
CA ALA A 153 12.31 0.40 -17.57
C ALA A 153 11.47 1.68 -17.58
N ARG A 154 10.38 1.72 -16.83
CA ARG A 154 9.50 2.90 -16.72
C ARG A 154 10.21 4.13 -16.16
N LEU A 155 11.13 3.94 -15.22
CA LEU A 155 11.87 5.02 -14.53
C LEU A 155 13.15 5.45 -15.25
N ALA A 156 13.42 4.95 -16.47
CA ALA A 156 14.62 5.29 -17.21
C ALA A 156 14.68 6.79 -17.57
N ASP A 157 13.54 7.37 -17.89
CA ASP A 157 13.38 8.77 -18.33
C ASP A 157 12.42 9.58 -17.43
N ARG A 158 12.12 9.07 -16.25
CA ARG A 158 11.14 9.68 -15.32
C ARG A 158 11.70 9.83 -13.92
N GLU A 159 11.33 10.93 -13.29
CA GLU A 159 11.65 11.19 -11.89
C GLU A 159 10.79 10.32 -10.97
N PHE A 160 9.47 10.29 -11.22
CA PHE A 160 8.50 9.51 -10.45
C PHE A 160 7.75 8.51 -11.32
N VAL A 161 7.06 7.57 -10.69
CA VAL A 161 6.35 6.48 -11.38
C VAL A 161 5.29 6.99 -12.34
N SER A 162 4.61 8.09 -12.03
CA SER A 162 3.61 8.73 -12.90
C SER A 162 4.22 9.71 -13.91
N GLY A 163 5.49 10.11 -13.76
CA GLY A 163 6.17 11.09 -14.62
C GLY A 163 6.99 12.09 -13.81
N GLU A 164 6.61 13.37 -13.86
CA GLU A 164 7.34 14.46 -13.20
C GLU A 164 6.89 14.74 -11.76
N ARG A 165 5.76 14.18 -11.33
CA ARG A 165 5.16 14.45 -10.03
C ARG A 165 5.06 13.20 -9.17
N TYR A 166 5.36 13.38 -7.87
CA TYR A 166 5.10 12.36 -6.86
C TYR A 166 3.59 12.18 -6.67
N THR A 167 3.12 10.95 -6.69
CA THR A 167 1.71 10.60 -6.62
C THR A 167 1.48 9.36 -5.75
N ILE A 168 0.20 8.97 -5.57
CA ILE A 168 -0.18 7.71 -4.91
C ILE A 168 0.47 6.48 -5.57
N ALA A 169 0.81 6.55 -6.87
CA ALA A 169 1.52 5.48 -7.57
C ALA A 169 2.93 5.26 -6.99
N ASP A 170 3.62 6.33 -6.61
CA ASP A 170 4.93 6.26 -5.94
C ASP A 170 4.79 5.72 -4.53
N ILE A 171 3.78 6.18 -3.78
CA ILE A 171 3.48 5.67 -2.42
C ILE A 171 3.23 4.17 -2.45
N SER A 172 2.37 3.70 -3.34
CA SER A 172 2.05 2.28 -3.48
C SER A 172 3.27 1.46 -3.89
N THR A 173 4.11 1.99 -4.81
CA THR A 173 5.33 1.31 -5.25
C THR A 173 6.39 1.24 -4.13
N LEU A 174 6.57 2.31 -3.36
CA LEU A 174 7.47 2.31 -2.20
C LEU A 174 7.05 1.25 -1.18
N VAL A 175 5.78 1.26 -0.77
CA VAL A 175 5.28 0.34 0.25
C VAL A 175 5.33 -1.11 -0.22
N LEU A 176 5.08 -1.38 -1.51
CA LEU A 176 5.20 -2.74 -2.05
C LEU A 176 6.65 -3.24 -2.10
N ILE A 177 7.64 -2.38 -2.43
CA ILE A 177 9.07 -2.79 -2.42
C ILE A 177 9.50 -3.16 -1.00
N ASP A 178 9.11 -2.38 -0.01
CA ASP A 178 9.38 -2.67 1.39
C ASP A 178 8.68 -3.96 1.86
N LEU A 179 7.46 -4.21 1.38
CA LEU A 179 6.75 -5.47 1.64
C LEU A 179 7.44 -6.66 0.96
N ALA A 180 7.91 -6.51 -0.28
CA ALA A 180 8.67 -7.53 -0.99
C ALA A 180 9.96 -7.88 -0.23
N GLY A 181 10.63 -6.88 0.37
CA GLY A 181 11.78 -7.06 1.24
C GLY A 181 11.50 -7.98 2.44
N ARG A 182 10.29 -7.95 3.01
CA ARG A 182 9.88 -8.90 4.08
C ARG A 182 9.81 -10.36 3.58
N ALA A 183 9.53 -10.55 2.30
CA ALA A 183 9.60 -11.86 1.63
C ALA A 183 11.01 -12.19 1.11
N LYS A 184 12.04 -11.41 1.50
CA LYS A 184 13.44 -11.50 1.06
C LYS A 184 13.63 -11.26 -0.45
N LEU A 185 12.77 -10.44 -1.04
CA LEU A 185 12.83 -10.05 -2.45
C LEU A 185 13.37 -8.61 -2.54
N ALA A 186 14.67 -8.48 -2.81
CA ALA A 186 15.32 -7.20 -3.00
C ALA A 186 15.25 -6.74 -4.47
N VAL A 187 15.27 -5.43 -4.69
CA VAL A 187 15.45 -4.86 -6.03
C VAL A 187 16.83 -5.27 -6.56
N PRO A 188 16.93 -5.92 -7.75
CA PRO A 188 18.20 -6.35 -8.32
C PRO A 188 19.20 -5.19 -8.49
N GLU A 189 20.50 -5.51 -8.40
CA GLU A 189 21.57 -4.49 -8.47
C GLU A 189 21.65 -3.82 -9.85
N ASP A 190 21.33 -4.53 -10.91
CA ASP A 190 21.29 -4.05 -12.29
C ASP A 190 20.05 -3.19 -12.60
N HIS A 191 19.10 -3.05 -11.67
CA HIS A 191 17.93 -2.20 -11.82
C HIS A 191 18.24 -0.76 -11.32
N ALA A 192 19.20 -0.09 -11.94
CA ALA A 192 19.74 1.20 -11.48
C ALA A 192 18.67 2.31 -11.38
N ASN A 193 17.72 2.38 -12.33
CA ASN A 193 16.68 3.40 -12.32
C ASN A 193 15.69 3.22 -11.15
N LEU A 194 15.28 1.96 -10.91
CA LEU A 194 14.39 1.64 -9.80
C LEU A 194 15.08 1.89 -8.44
N ARG A 195 16.36 1.56 -8.33
CA ARG A 195 17.16 1.81 -7.12
C ARG A 195 17.35 3.31 -6.86
N ARG A 196 17.67 4.09 -7.90
CA ARG A 196 17.75 5.56 -7.82
C ARG A 196 16.44 6.14 -7.30
N TRP A 197 15.31 5.79 -7.94
CA TRP A 197 13.99 6.24 -7.55
C TRP A 197 13.66 5.83 -6.10
N HIS A 198 13.90 4.56 -5.73
CA HIS A 198 13.65 4.07 -4.38
C HIS A 198 14.45 4.84 -3.33
N ALA A 199 15.73 5.13 -3.57
CA ALA A 199 16.55 5.95 -2.68
C ALA A 199 15.96 7.37 -2.51
N THR A 200 15.54 8.00 -3.62
CA THR A 200 14.95 9.34 -3.63
C THR A 200 13.66 9.38 -2.81
N VAL A 201 12.73 8.44 -3.07
CA VAL A 201 11.41 8.48 -2.39
C VAL A 201 11.49 8.02 -0.93
N SER A 202 12.41 7.10 -0.60
CA SER A 202 12.65 6.66 0.79
C SER A 202 13.27 7.75 1.66
N ALA A 203 13.94 8.74 1.07
CA ALA A 203 14.51 9.88 1.79
C ALA A 203 13.48 10.97 2.12
N ARG A 204 12.24 10.89 1.60
CA ARG A 204 11.18 11.86 1.94
C ARG A 204 10.78 11.72 3.40
N PRO A 205 10.53 12.83 4.13
CA PRO A 205 10.07 12.76 5.52
C PRO A 205 8.80 11.90 5.69
N SER A 206 7.87 11.97 4.74
CA SER A 206 6.64 11.21 4.72
C SER A 206 6.85 9.69 4.65
N ALA A 207 7.95 9.22 4.08
CA ALA A 207 8.27 7.79 3.99
C ALA A 207 8.50 7.14 5.36
N GLN A 208 8.72 7.96 6.40
CA GLN A 208 8.91 7.52 7.79
C GLN A 208 7.61 7.48 8.60
N ALA A 209 6.48 7.88 7.99
CA ALA A 209 5.18 7.92 8.64
C ALA A 209 4.58 6.52 8.92
#